data_ac176bebb2141a932943bafe5b58aa85
#
_entry.id   ac176bebb2141a932943bafe5b58aa85
#
_cell.length_a   1.000
_cell.length_b   1.000
_cell.length_c   1.000
_cell.angle_alpha   90.00
_cell.angle_beta   90.00
_cell.angle_gamma   90.00
#
_symmetry.space_group_name_H-M   'P 1'
#
loop_
_entity.id
_entity.type
_entity.pdbx_description
1 polymer ?
#
loop_
_entity_poly.entity_id
_entity_poly.type
_entity_poly.pdbx_seq_one_letter_code
_entity_poly.pdbx_strand_id
1 'polypeptide(L)'
;MGDKYIGLAKKSDDITSAIELVKKVFDENNKKENFIFPQESLKLKNIVIVKIDDNIVATCLIHNRLLYFKGKKIPSAFLCFICVDKKMRGKGISKELMNFTIKICKKNKVELSFVIARKAVDYYYSKFSFFGFSNYPKILIKTSPKPTKTGLIFLKLKNSLINEIMDIYNNTHEKLIGAFHRDFINWKFIIKKGKTKGVNLNIIKDNDSTIGYICFKGVDIYEIALNEKKYYPLVLNKFLMDEKVNRINLHMGINHPVSKNLDNFDYTFSFRKCWYGGHMIRLNYNKEKFKILLNKKIQNNILTDEIFNIPLLDQL
;
A
#
# COMPACT_ATOMS: atom_id res chain seq x y z
N MET A 1 -35.48 -20.54 -2.19
CA MET A 1 -34.23 -19.81 -2.21
C MET A 1 -33.78 -19.78 -3.65
N GLY A 2 -33.48 -18.61 -4.20
CA GLY A 2 -33.01 -18.50 -5.57
C GLY A 2 -31.69 -19.25 -5.82
N ASP A 3 -31.36 -19.44 -7.10
CA ASP A 3 -30.13 -20.11 -7.49
C ASP A 3 -28.90 -19.33 -7.01
N LYS A 4 -28.03 -19.96 -6.23
CA LYS A 4 -26.87 -19.34 -5.60
C LYS A 4 -25.57 -19.82 -6.22
N TYR A 5 -24.77 -18.90 -6.75
CA TYR A 5 -23.43 -19.15 -7.25
C TYR A 5 -22.37 -18.44 -6.43
N ILE A 6 -21.29 -19.12 -6.06
CA ILE A 6 -20.09 -18.56 -5.44
C ILE A 6 -18.90 -19.00 -6.26
N GLY A 7 -18.16 -18.07 -6.82
CA GLY A 7 -17.05 -18.41 -7.71
C GLY A 7 -16.29 -17.20 -8.22
N LEU A 8 -15.41 -17.46 -9.17
CA LEU A 8 -14.77 -16.42 -9.96
C LEU A 8 -15.76 -15.87 -11.00
N ALA A 9 -15.61 -14.60 -11.37
CA ALA A 9 -16.33 -14.03 -12.50
C ALA A 9 -16.13 -14.86 -13.75
N LYS A 10 -17.20 -15.04 -14.55
CA LYS A 10 -17.20 -15.92 -15.74
C LYS A 10 -17.18 -15.14 -17.06
N LYS A 11 -17.71 -13.91 -17.07
CA LYS A 11 -17.84 -13.07 -18.25
C LYS A 11 -17.53 -11.61 -17.92
N SER A 12 -17.31 -10.77 -18.95
CA SER A 12 -16.99 -9.36 -18.78
C SER A 12 -18.08 -8.58 -18.02
N ASP A 13 -19.35 -8.94 -18.25
CA ASP A 13 -20.48 -8.31 -17.55
C ASP A 13 -20.42 -8.51 -16.03
N ASP A 14 -19.88 -9.65 -15.58
CA ASP A 14 -19.66 -9.89 -14.15
C ASP A 14 -18.67 -8.87 -13.56
N ILE A 15 -17.64 -8.48 -14.32
CA ILE A 15 -16.69 -7.44 -13.88
C ILE A 15 -17.41 -6.09 -13.75
N THR A 16 -18.20 -5.72 -14.76
CA THR A 16 -18.96 -4.47 -14.77
C THR A 16 -19.93 -4.42 -13.58
N SER A 17 -20.74 -5.46 -13.40
CA SER A 17 -21.71 -5.54 -12.30
C SER A 17 -21.04 -5.56 -10.93
N ALA A 18 -19.85 -6.20 -10.79
CA ALA A 18 -19.09 -6.18 -9.54
C ALA A 18 -18.58 -4.74 -9.23
N ILE A 19 -18.11 -4.00 -10.25
CA ILE A 19 -17.68 -2.60 -10.10
C ILE A 19 -18.87 -1.71 -9.69
N GLU A 20 -20.03 -1.90 -10.32
CA GLU A 20 -21.25 -1.17 -9.97
C GLU A 20 -21.69 -1.44 -8.54
N LEU A 21 -21.66 -2.71 -8.09
CA LEU A 21 -21.94 -3.06 -6.71
C LEU A 21 -20.96 -2.36 -5.75
N VAL A 22 -19.66 -2.34 -6.06
CA VAL A 22 -18.65 -1.64 -5.25
C VAL A 22 -19.00 -0.16 -5.12
N LYS A 23 -19.23 0.52 -6.25
CA LYS A 23 -19.63 1.94 -6.26
C LYS A 23 -20.87 2.15 -5.41
N LYS A 24 -21.93 1.41 -5.65
CA LYS A 24 -23.19 1.49 -4.88
C LYS A 24 -22.96 1.37 -3.38
N VAL A 25 -22.26 0.33 -2.95
CA VAL A 25 -22.07 0.03 -1.50
C VAL A 25 -21.16 1.04 -0.80
N PHE A 26 -20.18 1.61 -1.50
CA PHE A 26 -19.24 2.57 -0.90
C PHE A 26 -19.72 4.02 -1.04
N ASP A 27 -20.45 4.38 -2.12
CA ASP A 27 -21.04 5.72 -2.32
C ASP A 27 -22.21 5.99 -1.35
N GLU A 28 -22.97 4.95 -0.95
CA GLU A 28 -24.04 5.06 0.05
C GLU A 28 -23.56 5.62 1.40
N ASN A 29 -22.24 5.65 1.64
CA ASN A 29 -21.65 6.23 2.85
C ASN A 29 -21.28 7.73 2.71
N ASN A 30 -21.91 8.48 1.79
CA ASN A 30 -21.79 9.94 1.59
C ASN A 30 -20.39 10.44 1.24
N LYS A 31 -19.54 9.62 0.66
CA LYS A 31 -18.27 10.07 0.10
C LYS A 31 -18.28 9.69 -1.38
N LYS A 32 -18.40 10.67 -2.26
CA LYS A 32 -18.03 10.51 -3.68
C LYS A 32 -16.55 10.15 -3.77
N GLU A 33 -16.20 8.93 -3.35
CA GLU A 33 -14.85 8.43 -3.49
C GLU A 33 -14.63 8.09 -4.95
N ASN A 34 -13.72 8.79 -5.60
CA ASN A 34 -13.24 8.42 -6.93
C ASN A 34 -12.46 7.10 -6.81
N PHE A 35 -13.16 5.96 -6.94
CA PHE A 35 -12.54 4.65 -6.89
C PHE A 35 -11.63 4.45 -8.09
N ILE A 36 -10.36 4.20 -7.80
CA ILE A 36 -9.38 3.84 -8.81
C ILE A 36 -9.11 2.36 -8.68
N PHE A 37 -9.59 1.61 -9.66
CA PHE A 37 -9.36 0.18 -9.74
C PHE A 37 -8.01 -0.11 -10.39
N PRO A 38 -7.22 -1.07 -9.87
CA PRO A 38 -6.02 -1.54 -10.54
C PRO A 38 -6.41 -2.33 -11.79
N GLN A 39 -6.32 -1.68 -12.95
CA GLN A 39 -6.82 -2.21 -14.23
C GLN A 39 -6.21 -3.57 -14.59
N GLU A 40 -4.96 -3.78 -14.26
CA GLU A 40 -4.25 -5.04 -14.45
C GLU A 40 -4.87 -6.21 -13.68
N SER A 41 -5.61 -5.90 -12.61
CA SER A 41 -6.28 -6.90 -11.77
C SER A 41 -7.75 -7.11 -12.10
N LEU A 42 -8.35 -6.27 -12.93
CA LEU A 42 -9.73 -6.43 -13.41
C LEU A 42 -9.80 -7.54 -14.46
N LYS A 43 -9.54 -8.76 -14.03
CA LYS A 43 -9.58 -9.99 -14.84
C LYS A 43 -10.52 -10.99 -14.18
N LEU A 44 -11.21 -11.81 -14.98
CA LEU A 44 -12.16 -12.81 -14.49
C LEU A 44 -11.61 -13.68 -13.35
N LYS A 45 -10.35 -14.13 -13.50
CA LYS A 45 -9.64 -14.96 -12.50
C LYS A 45 -9.29 -14.25 -11.17
N ASN A 46 -9.48 -12.95 -11.09
CA ASN A 46 -9.14 -12.16 -9.92
C ASN A 46 -10.36 -11.59 -9.17
N ILE A 47 -11.56 -11.78 -9.72
CA ILE A 47 -12.78 -11.23 -9.12
C ILE A 47 -13.62 -12.39 -8.61
N VAL A 48 -13.78 -12.47 -7.30
CA VAL A 48 -14.68 -13.40 -6.63
C VAL A 48 -16.03 -12.73 -6.50
N ILE A 49 -17.08 -13.46 -6.87
CA ILE A 49 -18.47 -12.98 -6.82
C ILE A 49 -19.37 -13.98 -6.11
N VAL A 50 -20.42 -13.47 -5.52
CA VAL A 50 -21.61 -14.24 -5.11
C VAL A 50 -22.79 -13.72 -5.89
N LYS A 51 -23.48 -14.61 -6.60
CA LYS A 51 -24.73 -14.33 -7.29
C LYS A 51 -25.90 -14.98 -6.58
N ILE A 52 -27.04 -14.34 -6.63
CA ILE A 52 -28.37 -14.89 -6.29
C ILE A 52 -29.30 -14.45 -7.41
N ASP A 53 -29.94 -15.42 -8.05
CA ASP A 53 -30.80 -15.18 -9.22
C ASP A 53 -30.10 -14.31 -10.28
N ASP A 54 -28.90 -14.72 -10.68
CA ASP A 54 -27.99 -14.03 -11.60
C ASP A 54 -27.52 -12.61 -11.19
N ASN A 55 -28.03 -12.05 -10.11
CA ASN A 55 -27.59 -10.75 -9.61
C ASN A 55 -26.35 -10.87 -8.72
N ILE A 56 -25.31 -10.10 -8.97
CA ILE A 56 -24.12 -10.05 -8.10
C ILE A 56 -24.49 -9.31 -6.81
N VAL A 57 -24.44 -10.01 -5.69
CA VAL A 57 -24.79 -9.50 -4.36
C VAL A 57 -23.58 -9.34 -3.45
N ALA A 58 -22.43 -9.90 -3.82
CA ALA A 58 -21.16 -9.68 -3.10
C ALA A 58 -19.97 -9.85 -4.05
N THR A 59 -18.88 -9.14 -3.76
CA THR A 59 -17.65 -9.21 -4.54
C THR A 59 -16.39 -8.98 -3.70
N CYS A 60 -15.27 -9.50 -4.20
CA CYS A 60 -13.92 -9.23 -3.70
C CYS A 60 -12.95 -9.26 -4.89
N LEU A 61 -12.12 -8.23 -5.03
CA LEU A 61 -11.03 -8.19 -5.99
C LEU A 61 -9.74 -8.71 -5.35
N ILE A 62 -9.09 -9.67 -5.97
CA ILE A 62 -7.76 -10.16 -5.61
C ILE A 62 -6.71 -9.40 -6.43
N HIS A 63 -6.06 -8.42 -5.83
CA HIS A 63 -4.99 -7.65 -6.45
C HIS A 63 -3.64 -8.31 -6.14
N ASN A 64 -3.15 -9.14 -7.07
CA ASN A 64 -1.90 -9.86 -6.89
C ASN A 64 -0.70 -8.90 -6.92
N ARG A 65 0.23 -9.08 -5.99
CA ARG A 65 1.45 -8.29 -5.84
C ARG A 65 2.63 -9.19 -5.44
N LEU A 66 3.83 -8.72 -5.67
CA LEU A 66 5.05 -9.31 -5.10
C LEU A 66 5.51 -8.43 -3.94
N LEU A 67 5.69 -9.03 -2.77
CA LEU A 67 6.17 -8.36 -1.56
C LEU A 67 7.66 -8.65 -1.37
N TYR A 68 8.43 -7.65 -0.97
CA TYR A 68 9.79 -7.87 -0.51
C TYR A 68 9.81 -8.39 0.93
N PHE A 69 10.51 -9.48 1.14
CA PHE A 69 10.73 -10.09 2.44
C PHE A 69 12.16 -10.61 2.54
N LYS A 70 13.03 -9.88 3.26
CA LYS A 70 14.46 -10.22 3.42
C LYS A 70 15.15 -10.47 2.05
N GLY A 71 15.01 -9.56 1.11
CA GLY A 71 15.59 -9.62 -0.22
C GLY A 71 14.90 -10.57 -1.20
N LYS A 72 13.85 -11.29 -0.78
CA LYS A 72 13.08 -12.21 -1.64
C LYS A 72 11.74 -11.60 -2.03
N LYS A 73 11.31 -11.85 -3.27
CA LYS A 73 9.96 -11.50 -3.75
C LYS A 73 8.98 -12.62 -3.37
N ILE A 74 8.00 -12.29 -2.54
CA ILE A 74 7.00 -13.22 -2.03
C ILE A 74 5.65 -12.99 -2.74
N PRO A 75 5.03 -14.02 -3.34
CA PRO A 75 3.70 -13.92 -3.89
C PRO A 75 2.69 -13.48 -2.82
N SER A 76 2.05 -12.36 -3.06
CA SER A 76 1.09 -11.77 -2.14
C SER A 76 -0.13 -11.21 -2.87
N ALA A 77 -1.20 -10.92 -2.15
CA ALA A 77 -2.39 -10.30 -2.71
C ALA A 77 -3.05 -9.33 -1.74
N PHE A 78 -3.44 -8.16 -2.22
CA PHE A 78 -4.44 -7.34 -1.55
C PHE A 78 -5.84 -7.83 -1.90
N LEU A 79 -6.66 -8.05 -0.88
CA LEU A 79 -8.08 -8.31 -1.03
C LEU A 79 -8.82 -6.98 -0.93
N CYS A 80 -9.22 -6.47 -2.07
CA CYS A 80 -9.78 -5.13 -2.22
C CYS A 80 -11.29 -5.19 -2.49
N PHE A 81 -11.97 -4.08 -2.22
CA PHE A 81 -13.37 -3.90 -2.57
C PHE A 81 -14.29 -5.02 -2.09
N ILE A 82 -14.03 -5.53 -0.88
CA ILE A 82 -14.84 -6.55 -0.24
C ILE A 82 -16.16 -5.91 0.17
N CYS A 83 -17.25 -6.28 -0.48
CA CYS A 83 -18.55 -5.74 -0.16
C CYS A 83 -19.69 -6.75 -0.36
N VAL A 84 -20.80 -6.50 0.34
CA VAL A 84 -22.07 -7.23 0.23
C VAL A 84 -23.19 -6.20 0.11
N ASP A 85 -24.10 -6.40 -0.85
CA ASP A 85 -25.30 -5.58 -0.99
C ASP A 85 -26.05 -5.46 0.35
N LYS A 86 -26.50 -4.27 0.67
CA LYS A 86 -27.13 -3.95 1.97
C LYS A 86 -28.30 -4.88 2.30
N LYS A 87 -29.13 -5.19 1.29
CA LYS A 87 -30.34 -6.05 1.45
C LYS A 87 -29.97 -7.49 1.73
N MET A 88 -28.71 -7.89 1.48
CA MET A 88 -28.22 -9.26 1.60
C MET A 88 -27.30 -9.47 2.83
N ARG A 89 -27.10 -8.42 3.62
CA ARG A 89 -26.31 -8.49 4.87
C ARG A 89 -27.01 -9.33 5.92
N GLY A 90 -26.26 -9.87 6.89
CA GLY A 90 -26.78 -10.74 7.93
C GLY A 90 -27.00 -12.20 7.54
N LYS A 91 -26.93 -12.54 6.23
CA LYS A 91 -27.23 -13.87 5.70
C LYS A 91 -25.98 -14.79 5.52
N GLY A 92 -24.85 -14.45 6.13
CA GLY A 92 -23.61 -15.25 6.04
C GLY A 92 -22.81 -15.09 4.75
N ILE A 93 -23.30 -14.36 3.75
CA ILE A 93 -22.70 -14.21 2.40
C ILE A 93 -21.24 -13.72 2.46
N SER A 94 -20.92 -12.77 3.34
CA SER A 94 -19.56 -12.26 3.50
C SER A 94 -18.58 -13.35 3.96
N LYS A 95 -19.02 -14.25 4.85
CA LYS A 95 -18.21 -15.39 5.32
C LYS A 95 -17.89 -16.35 4.18
N GLU A 96 -18.86 -16.66 3.36
CA GLU A 96 -18.70 -17.55 2.20
C GLU A 96 -17.79 -16.91 1.15
N LEU A 97 -17.99 -15.62 0.83
CA LEU A 97 -17.12 -14.85 -0.06
C LEU A 97 -15.67 -14.91 0.39
N MET A 98 -15.41 -14.62 1.68
CA MET A 98 -14.05 -14.62 2.23
C MET A 98 -13.41 -16.01 2.21
N ASN A 99 -14.15 -17.04 2.59
CA ASN A 99 -13.65 -18.43 2.56
C ASN A 99 -13.28 -18.86 1.15
N PHE A 100 -14.12 -18.53 0.17
CA PHE A 100 -13.83 -18.83 -1.24
C PHE A 100 -12.62 -18.01 -1.74
N THR A 101 -12.55 -16.74 -1.43
CA THR A 101 -11.40 -15.88 -1.79
C THR A 101 -10.08 -16.43 -1.24
N ILE A 102 -10.06 -16.85 0.03
CA ILE A 102 -8.89 -17.48 0.66
C ILE A 102 -8.52 -18.78 -0.05
N LYS A 103 -9.51 -19.62 -0.43
CA LYS A 103 -9.28 -20.85 -1.21
C LYS A 103 -8.60 -20.54 -2.55
N ILE A 104 -9.05 -19.49 -3.26
CA ILE A 104 -8.43 -19.03 -4.53
C ILE A 104 -7.00 -18.54 -4.28
N CYS A 105 -6.77 -17.73 -3.26
CA CYS A 105 -5.41 -17.29 -2.91
C CYS A 105 -4.47 -18.48 -2.67
N LYS A 106 -4.93 -19.50 -1.93
CA LYS A 106 -4.15 -20.73 -1.73
C LYS A 106 -3.90 -21.47 -3.03
N LYS A 107 -4.94 -21.68 -3.86
CA LYS A 107 -4.80 -22.33 -5.18
C LYS A 107 -3.76 -21.62 -6.05
N ASN A 108 -3.72 -20.29 -6.01
CA ASN A 108 -2.79 -19.46 -6.77
C ASN A 108 -1.42 -19.30 -6.09
N LYS A 109 -1.10 -20.07 -5.05
CA LYS A 109 0.16 -20.05 -4.30
C LYS A 109 0.50 -18.67 -3.71
N VAL A 110 -0.50 -17.86 -3.39
CA VAL A 110 -0.33 -16.59 -2.66
C VAL A 110 0.09 -16.90 -1.24
N GLU A 111 1.27 -16.46 -0.82
CA GLU A 111 1.80 -16.74 0.51
C GLU A 111 1.20 -15.80 1.58
N LEU A 112 1.03 -14.53 1.24
CA LEU A 112 0.50 -13.50 2.13
C LEU A 112 -0.73 -12.82 1.51
N SER A 113 -1.82 -12.75 2.25
CA SER A 113 -2.99 -11.93 1.89
C SER A 113 -3.09 -10.72 2.79
N PHE A 114 -3.46 -9.57 2.22
CA PHE A 114 -3.61 -8.29 2.91
C PHE A 114 -5.02 -7.76 2.75
N VAL A 115 -5.51 -7.10 3.79
CA VAL A 115 -6.68 -6.23 3.74
C VAL A 115 -6.35 -4.91 4.41
N ILE A 116 -6.96 -3.83 3.96
CA ILE A 116 -6.99 -2.58 4.71
C ILE A 116 -8.35 -2.56 5.41
N ALA A 117 -8.35 -2.92 6.70
CA ALA A 117 -9.57 -2.98 7.48
C ALA A 117 -9.96 -1.59 7.97
N ARG A 118 -11.24 -1.23 7.87
CA ARG A 118 -11.80 -0.11 8.64
C ARG A 118 -11.82 -0.50 10.12
N LYS A 119 -11.54 0.44 11.02
CA LYS A 119 -11.50 0.20 12.48
C LYS A 119 -12.75 -0.50 13.01
N ALA A 120 -13.90 -0.20 12.45
CA ALA A 120 -15.18 -0.79 12.85
C ALA A 120 -15.37 -2.26 12.44
N VAL A 121 -14.51 -2.80 11.54
CA VAL A 121 -14.67 -4.18 11.01
C VAL A 121 -13.39 -5.01 11.06
N ASP A 122 -12.35 -4.55 11.76
CA ASP A 122 -11.09 -5.28 11.88
C ASP A 122 -11.27 -6.63 12.58
N TYR A 123 -12.13 -6.71 13.64
CA TYR A 123 -12.48 -7.95 14.31
C TYR A 123 -13.11 -9.00 13.38
N TYR A 124 -13.78 -8.57 12.30
CA TYR A 124 -14.36 -9.46 11.31
C TYR A 124 -13.27 -10.28 10.61
N TYR A 125 -12.18 -9.63 10.20
CA TYR A 125 -11.08 -10.29 9.50
C TYR A 125 -10.28 -11.23 10.41
N SER A 126 -10.26 -10.99 11.70
CA SER A 126 -9.62 -11.88 12.69
C SER A 126 -10.21 -13.28 12.66
N LYS A 127 -11.51 -13.42 12.35
CA LYS A 127 -12.21 -14.71 12.18
C LYS A 127 -11.63 -15.55 11.03
N PHE A 128 -10.91 -14.92 10.10
CA PHE A 128 -10.22 -15.58 8.98
C PHE A 128 -8.71 -15.60 9.19
N SER A 129 -8.24 -15.52 10.43
CA SER A 129 -6.81 -15.51 10.78
C SER A 129 -6.01 -14.37 10.18
N PHE A 130 -6.63 -13.22 9.93
CA PHE A 130 -5.91 -11.98 9.70
C PHE A 130 -5.51 -11.36 11.03
N PHE A 131 -4.30 -10.81 11.10
CA PHE A 131 -3.81 -10.04 12.25
C PHE A 131 -3.31 -8.68 11.79
N GLY A 132 -3.49 -7.67 12.64
CA GLY A 132 -3.33 -6.27 12.23
C GLY A 132 -1.98 -5.68 12.57
N PHE A 133 -1.57 -4.73 11.71
CA PHE A 133 -0.53 -3.74 11.96
C PHE A 133 -1.21 -2.37 11.99
N SER A 134 -1.34 -1.79 13.17
CA SER A 134 -2.05 -0.51 13.34
C SER A 134 -1.11 0.68 13.54
N ASN A 135 0.15 0.42 13.81
CA ASN A 135 1.15 1.45 14.06
C ASN A 135 2.09 1.59 12.87
N TYR A 136 2.23 2.80 12.37
CA TYR A 136 3.10 3.13 11.26
C TYR A 136 4.21 4.06 11.74
N PRO A 137 5.46 3.79 11.35
CA PRO A 137 6.57 4.62 11.73
C PRO A 137 6.45 6.02 11.12
N LYS A 138 6.88 7.01 11.89
CA LYS A 138 6.95 8.41 11.49
C LYS A 138 8.16 9.06 12.15
N ILE A 139 8.94 9.78 11.35
CA ILE A 139 10.04 10.60 11.85
C ILE A 139 9.64 12.07 11.63
N LEU A 140 9.67 12.83 12.71
CA LEU A 140 9.49 14.28 12.66
C LEU A 140 10.87 14.93 12.69
N ILE A 141 11.20 15.65 11.63
CA ILE A 141 12.38 16.52 11.56
C ILE A 141 11.91 17.95 11.83
N LYS A 142 12.60 18.64 12.74
CA LYS A 142 12.42 20.08 13.01
C LYS A 142 13.77 20.75 12.84
N THR A 143 13.92 21.57 11.81
CA THR A 143 15.17 22.27 11.56
C THR A 143 14.92 23.48 10.66
N SER A 144 15.77 24.48 10.77
CA SER A 144 15.80 25.59 9.81
C SER A 144 16.58 25.15 8.57
N PRO A 145 16.07 25.43 7.36
CA PRO A 145 16.79 25.10 6.13
C PRO A 145 18.13 25.85 6.10
N LYS A 146 19.20 25.14 5.72
CA LYS A 146 20.52 25.74 5.55
C LYS A 146 20.73 26.08 4.07
N PRO A 147 21.13 27.32 3.74
CA PRO A 147 21.46 27.64 2.35
C PRO A 147 22.55 26.69 1.83
N THR A 148 22.22 25.91 0.83
CA THR A 148 23.16 25.01 0.16
C THR A 148 23.07 25.23 -1.34
N LYS A 149 24.20 25.53 -1.98
CA LYS A 149 24.28 25.53 -3.44
C LYS A 149 24.33 24.08 -3.90
N THR A 150 23.22 23.56 -4.43
CA THR A 150 23.14 22.23 -5.02
C THR A 150 22.61 22.33 -6.43
N GLY A 151 23.07 21.47 -7.34
CA GLY A 151 22.52 21.30 -8.68
C GLY A 151 21.19 20.53 -8.70
N LEU A 152 20.62 20.24 -7.51
CA LEU A 152 19.43 19.43 -7.40
C LEU A 152 18.19 20.17 -7.92
N ILE A 153 17.42 19.51 -8.76
CA ILE A 153 16.12 19.98 -9.26
C ILE A 153 15.03 18.95 -9.01
N PHE A 154 13.83 19.41 -8.67
CA PHE A 154 12.64 18.58 -8.49
C PHE A 154 11.71 18.80 -9.67
N LEU A 155 11.50 17.75 -10.47
CA LEU A 155 10.64 17.79 -11.65
C LEU A 155 9.46 16.86 -11.46
N LYS A 156 8.28 17.30 -11.89
CA LYS A 156 7.07 16.47 -11.80
C LYS A 156 7.26 15.14 -12.53
N LEU A 157 7.00 14.03 -11.84
CA LEU A 157 7.09 12.71 -12.44
C LEU A 157 6.05 12.52 -13.53
N LYS A 158 6.51 12.18 -14.74
CA LYS A 158 5.70 11.81 -15.90
C LYS A 158 5.85 10.31 -16.17
N ASN A 159 4.87 9.72 -16.85
CA ASN A 159 4.92 8.29 -17.19
C ASN A 159 6.17 7.89 -18.00
N SER A 160 6.70 8.80 -18.84
CA SER A 160 7.92 8.59 -19.61
C SER A 160 9.18 8.41 -18.74
N LEU A 161 9.15 8.91 -17.50
CA LEU A 161 10.27 8.87 -16.56
C LEU A 161 10.20 7.70 -15.57
N ILE A 162 9.16 6.84 -15.67
CA ILE A 162 8.97 5.73 -14.73
C ILE A 162 10.18 4.80 -14.70
N ASN A 163 10.74 4.48 -15.86
CA ASN A 163 11.87 3.55 -15.95
C ASN A 163 13.12 4.08 -15.23
N GLU A 164 13.31 5.40 -15.19
CA GLU A 164 14.45 6.03 -14.51
C GLU A 164 14.41 5.84 -12.99
N ILE A 165 13.21 5.73 -12.39
CA ILE A 165 13.04 5.62 -10.95
C ILE A 165 12.70 4.20 -10.48
N MET A 166 12.30 3.33 -11.40
CA MET A 166 11.82 1.98 -11.07
C MET A 166 12.89 1.14 -10.37
N ASP A 167 14.10 1.15 -10.91
CA ASP A 167 15.23 0.41 -10.33
C ASP A 167 15.69 1.05 -9.02
N ILE A 168 15.70 2.39 -8.94
CA ILE A 168 16.04 3.10 -7.70
C ILE A 168 15.07 2.72 -6.58
N TYR A 169 13.77 2.67 -6.88
CA TYR A 169 12.77 2.22 -5.93
C TYR A 169 13.02 0.77 -5.48
N ASN A 170 13.11 -0.13 -6.45
CA ASN A 170 13.25 -1.55 -6.17
C ASN A 170 14.53 -1.84 -5.37
N ASN A 171 15.67 -1.26 -5.74
CA ASN A 171 16.94 -1.40 -5.02
C ASN A 171 16.88 -0.83 -3.59
N THR A 172 16.17 0.30 -3.40
CA THR A 172 15.99 0.90 -2.06
C THR A 172 15.14 0.01 -1.16
N HIS A 173 14.10 -0.62 -1.72
CA HIS A 173 13.08 -1.30 -0.93
C HIS A 173 13.22 -2.82 -0.87
N GLU A 174 14.03 -3.45 -1.72
CA GLU A 174 14.14 -4.93 -1.77
C GLU A 174 14.63 -5.55 -0.45
N LYS A 175 15.47 -4.82 0.31
CA LYS A 175 15.99 -5.27 1.61
C LYS A 175 15.01 -5.00 2.76
N LEU A 176 13.96 -4.22 2.52
CA LEU A 176 12.95 -3.93 3.52
C LEU A 176 11.91 -5.06 3.58
N ILE A 177 11.32 -5.24 4.76
CA ILE A 177 10.20 -6.17 4.94
C ILE A 177 8.90 -5.40 4.73
N GLY A 178 8.07 -5.85 3.78
CA GLY A 178 6.71 -5.31 3.59
C GLY A 178 6.53 -4.34 2.44
N ALA A 179 7.60 -3.87 1.81
CA ALA A 179 7.49 -3.08 0.59
C ALA A 179 7.07 -3.97 -0.61
N PHE A 180 6.33 -3.41 -1.54
CA PHE A 180 5.89 -4.14 -2.73
C PHE A 180 6.84 -3.88 -3.90
N HIS A 181 7.22 -4.93 -4.61
CA HIS A 181 7.87 -4.77 -5.91
C HIS A 181 6.94 -3.99 -6.85
N ARG A 182 7.50 -3.01 -7.55
CA ARG A 182 6.76 -2.19 -8.50
C ARG A 182 7.37 -2.33 -9.89
N ASP A 183 6.56 -2.82 -10.82
CA ASP A 183 6.80 -2.74 -12.24
C ASP A 183 6.22 -1.45 -12.83
N PHE A 184 6.38 -1.26 -14.14
CA PHE A 184 5.87 -0.11 -14.87
C PHE A 184 4.35 0.10 -14.71
N ILE A 185 3.58 -0.99 -14.70
CA ILE A 185 2.11 -0.94 -14.57
C ILE A 185 1.72 -0.50 -13.17
N ASN A 186 2.39 -1.03 -12.16
CA ASN A 186 2.18 -0.63 -10.76
C ASN A 186 2.50 0.86 -10.56
N TRP A 187 3.57 1.36 -11.16
CA TRP A 187 3.90 2.78 -11.11
C TRP A 187 2.85 3.66 -11.76
N LYS A 188 2.35 3.31 -12.95
CA LYS A 188 1.23 4.04 -13.59
C LYS A 188 0.00 4.12 -12.67
N PHE A 189 -0.33 3.01 -12.02
CA PHE A 189 -1.44 2.98 -11.06
C PHE A 189 -1.20 3.91 -9.87
N ILE A 190 0.00 3.86 -9.28
CA ILE A 190 0.40 4.69 -8.12
C ILE A 190 0.40 6.18 -8.49
N ILE A 191 0.95 6.55 -9.65
CA ILE A 191 0.94 7.93 -10.13
C ILE A 191 -0.50 8.45 -10.27
N LYS A 192 -1.37 7.67 -10.92
CA LYS A 192 -2.79 8.02 -11.07
C LYS A 192 -3.47 8.20 -9.71
N LYS A 193 -3.25 7.26 -8.80
CA LYS A 193 -3.84 7.24 -7.46
C LYS A 193 -3.31 8.41 -6.61
N GLY A 194 -2.01 8.64 -6.61
CA GLY A 194 -1.38 9.76 -5.92
C GLY A 194 -1.93 11.11 -6.39
N LYS A 195 -2.03 11.31 -7.72
CA LYS A 195 -2.63 12.52 -8.30
C LYS A 195 -4.06 12.77 -7.79
N THR A 196 -4.90 11.72 -7.74
CA THR A 196 -6.28 11.82 -7.24
C THR A 196 -6.34 12.20 -5.76
N LYS A 197 -5.34 11.81 -4.98
CA LYS A 197 -5.21 12.14 -3.53
C LYS A 197 -4.47 13.46 -3.27
N GLY A 198 -4.04 14.18 -4.32
CA GLY A 198 -3.29 15.43 -4.21
C GLY A 198 -1.86 15.23 -3.70
N VAL A 199 -1.26 14.07 -4.00
CA VAL A 199 0.14 13.78 -3.70
C VAL A 199 1.01 14.26 -4.85
N ASN A 200 2.06 15.02 -4.55
CA ASN A 200 3.09 15.40 -5.49
C ASN A 200 4.10 14.25 -5.63
N LEU A 201 4.35 13.84 -6.85
CA LEU A 201 5.38 12.86 -7.21
C LEU A 201 6.41 13.56 -8.10
N ASN A 202 7.60 13.76 -7.56
CA ASN A 202 8.68 14.44 -8.26
C ASN A 202 9.89 13.53 -8.43
N ILE A 203 10.45 13.51 -9.62
CA ILE A 203 11.78 12.96 -9.89
C ILE A 203 12.83 13.99 -9.44
N ILE A 204 13.95 13.51 -8.95
CA ILE A 204 15.06 14.35 -8.48
C ILE A 204 16.24 14.14 -9.43
N LYS A 205 16.75 15.23 -9.96
CA LYS A 205 17.95 15.25 -10.76
C LYS A 205 19.07 16.03 -10.09
N ASP A 206 20.29 15.56 -10.28
CA ASP A 206 21.52 16.31 -10.04
C ASP A 206 22.13 16.57 -11.41
N ASN A 207 22.08 17.85 -11.82
CA ASN A 207 22.30 18.22 -13.22
C ASN A 207 21.36 17.41 -14.15
N ASP A 208 21.87 16.68 -15.13
CA ASP A 208 21.08 15.88 -16.05
C ASP A 208 20.79 14.45 -15.56
N SER A 209 21.45 14.03 -14.47
CA SER A 209 21.34 12.66 -13.95
C SER A 209 20.18 12.50 -13.00
N THR A 210 19.32 11.50 -13.22
CA THR A 210 18.30 11.12 -12.26
C THR A 210 18.92 10.41 -11.06
N ILE A 211 18.75 11.00 -9.88
CA ILE A 211 19.28 10.44 -8.63
C ILE A 211 18.21 9.80 -7.75
N GLY A 212 16.94 10.01 -8.07
CA GLY A 212 15.84 9.43 -7.32
C GLY A 212 14.51 10.13 -7.51
N TYR A 213 13.64 9.96 -6.53
CA TYR A 213 12.33 10.61 -6.52
C TYR A 213 11.85 10.86 -5.08
N ILE A 214 10.86 11.74 -4.96
CA ILE A 214 10.19 12.10 -3.70
C ILE A 214 8.68 12.19 -3.92
N CYS A 215 7.91 11.66 -2.97
CA CYS A 215 6.45 11.74 -2.96
C CYS A 215 5.99 12.41 -1.69
N PHE A 216 5.24 13.50 -1.81
CA PHE A 216 4.87 14.31 -0.65
C PHE A 216 3.52 15.02 -0.82
N LYS A 217 2.99 15.50 0.32
CA LYS A 217 1.83 16.41 0.36
C LYS A 217 2.02 17.37 1.54
N GLY A 218 2.20 18.64 1.23
CA GLY A 218 2.62 19.63 2.23
C GLY A 218 3.94 19.21 2.88
N VAL A 219 4.01 19.16 4.20
CA VAL A 219 5.20 18.75 4.96
C VAL A 219 5.37 17.23 5.11
N ASP A 220 4.42 16.46 4.64
CA ASP A 220 4.42 15.00 4.77
C ASP A 220 5.09 14.35 3.56
N ILE A 221 6.27 13.76 3.77
CA ILE A 221 6.96 12.94 2.78
C ILE A 221 6.51 11.49 2.96
N TYR A 222 5.78 10.98 1.98
CA TYR A 222 5.20 9.64 1.99
C TYR A 222 6.19 8.59 1.53
N GLU A 223 7.10 8.97 0.63
CA GLU A 223 8.11 8.08 0.09
C GLU A 223 9.26 8.89 -0.53
N ILE A 224 10.48 8.39 -0.37
CA ILE A 224 11.68 8.91 -1.01
C ILE A 224 12.62 7.74 -1.28
N ALA A 225 13.20 7.68 -2.48
CA ALA A 225 14.25 6.72 -2.80
C ALA A 225 15.33 7.41 -3.64
N LEU A 226 16.57 7.20 -3.26
CA LEU A 226 17.74 7.78 -3.89
C LEU A 226 18.77 6.68 -4.21
N ASN A 227 19.50 6.84 -5.29
CA ASN A 227 20.53 5.89 -5.72
C ASN A 227 21.71 5.83 -4.75
N GLU A 228 22.04 6.97 -4.10
CA GLU A 228 23.15 7.05 -3.15
C GLU A 228 22.70 7.71 -1.82
N LYS A 229 23.26 7.21 -0.71
CA LYS A 229 22.93 7.68 0.64
C LYS A 229 23.30 9.14 0.89
N LYS A 230 24.38 9.62 0.28
CA LYS A 230 24.86 11.00 0.44
C LYS A 230 23.84 12.07 0.03
N TYR A 231 22.91 11.70 -0.85
CA TYR A 231 21.90 12.66 -1.32
C TYR A 231 20.74 12.87 -0.34
N TYR A 232 20.47 11.98 0.62
CA TYR A 232 19.34 12.16 1.53
C TYR A 232 19.35 13.47 2.30
N PRO A 233 20.45 13.88 2.98
CA PRO A 233 20.50 15.17 3.67
C PRO A 233 20.33 16.36 2.71
N LEU A 234 20.93 16.31 1.53
CA LEU A 234 20.85 17.37 0.53
C LEU A 234 19.42 17.55 0.01
N VAL A 235 18.75 16.44 -0.32
CA VAL A 235 17.37 16.45 -0.81
C VAL A 235 16.40 16.94 0.24
N LEU A 236 16.55 16.51 1.51
CA LEU A 236 15.70 16.97 2.60
C LEU A 236 15.88 18.46 2.88
N ASN A 237 17.13 18.94 2.86
CA ASN A 237 17.38 20.37 3.06
C ASN A 237 16.83 21.22 1.89
N LYS A 238 17.02 20.76 0.66
CA LYS A 238 16.42 21.42 -0.52
C LYS A 238 14.89 21.42 -0.45
N PHE A 239 14.27 20.32 -0.03
CA PHE A 239 12.82 20.25 0.18
C PHE A 239 12.34 21.30 1.19
N LEU A 240 13.03 21.45 2.34
CA LEU A 240 12.74 22.49 3.34
C LEU A 240 12.79 23.90 2.74
N MET A 241 13.80 24.15 1.89
CA MET A 241 13.97 25.45 1.23
C MET A 241 12.88 25.72 0.19
N ASP A 242 12.63 24.76 -0.71
CA ASP A 242 11.70 24.92 -1.82
C ASP A 242 10.24 25.07 -1.32
N GLU A 243 9.85 24.27 -0.34
CA GLU A 243 8.51 24.32 0.27
C GLU A 243 8.38 25.41 1.36
N LYS A 244 9.49 26.13 1.69
CA LYS A 244 9.54 27.17 2.71
C LYS A 244 9.00 26.72 4.07
N VAL A 245 9.40 25.54 4.51
CA VAL A 245 8.96 24.91 5.77
C VAL A 245 10.16 24.65 6.69
N ASN A 246 9.91 24.57 7.99
CA ASN A 246 10.91 24.26 9.02
C ASN A 246 10.71 22.88 9.67
N ARG A 247 9.84 22.07 9.09
CA ARG A 247 9.57 20.71 9.57
C ARG A 247 9.22 19.77 8.42
N ILE A 248 9.55 18.49 8.60
CA ILE A 248 9.19 17.40 7.70
C ILE A 248 8.66 16.24 8.52
N ASN A 249 7.60 15.60 8.05
CA ASN A 249 7.12 14.32 8.54
C ASN A 249 7.52 13.23 7.53
N LEU A 250 8.48 12.38 7.87
CA LEU A 250 8.84 11.22 7.06
C LEU A 250 7.98 10.02 7.47
N HIS A 251 7.20 9.48 6.54
CA HIS A 251 6.35 8.31 6.78
C HIS A 251 7.05 7.00 6.42
N MET A 252 8.28 6.84 6.89
CA MET A 252 9.15 5.70 6.62
C MET A 252 9.66 5.08 7.91
N GLY A 253 10.00 3.77 7.84
CA GLY A 253 10.51 3.02 8.98
C GLY A 253 11.97 3.35 9.30
N ILE A 254 12.40 2.96 10.51
CA ILE A 254 13.77 3.14 10.99
C ILE A 254 14.81 2.44 10.10
N ASN A 255 14.41 1.37 9.39
CA ASN A 255 15.28 0.63 8.49
C ASN A 255 15.36 1.22 7.08
N HIS A 256 14.56 2.24 6.78
CA HIS A 256 14.65 2.92 5.48
C HIS A 256 15.97 3.68 5.37
N PRO A 257 16.64 3.71 4.20
CA PRO A 257 17.91 4.42 4.04
C PRO A 257 17.87 5.88 4.49
N VAL A 258 16.78 6.61 4.27
CA VAL A 258 16.65 8.00 4.73
C VAL A 258 16.81 8.11 6.24
N SER A 259 16.26 7.17 7.00
CA SER A 259 16.29 7.19 8.48
C SER A 259 17.69 6.99 9.06
N LYS A 260 18.57 6.40 8.27
CA LYS A 260 19.98 6.15 8.63
C LYS A 260 20.94 7.26 8.16
N ASN A 261 20.41 8.34 7.60
CA ASN A 261 21.17 9.46 7.05
C ASN A 261 20.57 10.80 7.51
N LEU A 262 20.23 10.89 8.81
CA LEU A 262 19.64 12.07 9.44
C LEU A 262 20.59 12.76 10.45
N ASP A 263 21.87 12.42 10.46
CA ASP A 263 22.85 12.90 11.47
C ASP A 263 22.97 14.43 11.56
N ASN A 264 22.59 15.13 10.49
CA ASN A 264 22.61 16.60 10.43
C ASN A 264 21.26 17.25 10.77
N PHE A 265 20.30 16.47 11.27
CA PHE A 265 18.95 16.95 11.57
C PHE A 265 18.55 16.59 13.00
N ASP A 266 17.85 17.53 13.67
CA ASP A 266 17.13 17.21 14.89
C ASP A 266 15.86 16.45 14.54
N TYR A 267 15.72 15.21 15.00
CA TYR A 267 14.55 14.41 14.69
C TYR A 267 14.01 13.62 15.89
N THR A 268 12.72 13.34 15.82
CA THR A 268 12.02 12.51 16.80
C THR A 268 11.35 11.34 16.07
N PHE A 269 11.62 10.13 16.54
CA PHE A 269 10.96 8.93 16.04
C PHE A 269 9.67 8.66 16.82
N SER A 270 8.61 8.31 16.11
CA SER A 270 7.30 8.01 16.70
C SER A 270 6.52 7.02 15.84
N PHE A 271 5.38 6.56 16.36
CA PHE A 271 4.41 5.78 15.60
C PHE A 271 3.10 6.53 15.50
N ARG A 272 2.56 6.62 14.29
CA ARG A 272 1.20 7.08 14.11
C ARG A 272 0.23 5.88 14.10
N LYS A 273 -0.94 6.05 14.67
CA LYS A 273 -2.04 5.11 14.48
C LYS A 273 -2.69 5.36 13.12
N CYS A 274 -3.06 4.30 12.43
CA CYS A 274 -3.90 4.45 11.26
C CYS A 274 -5.33 4.72 11.72
N TRP A 275 -5.87 5.86 11.32
CA TRP A 275 -7.26 6.22 11.64
C TRP A 275 -8.29 5.32 10.95
N TYR A 276 -7.87 4.62 9.90
CA TYR A 276 -8.69 3.70 9.11
C TYR A 276 -8.77 2.27 9.67
N GLY A 277 -7.98 1.93 10.71
CA GLY A 277 -7.85 0.57 11.25
C GLY A 277 -6.52 -0.08 10.91
N GLY A 278 -6.01 0.09 9.69
CA GLY A 278 -4.69 -0.37 9.27
C GLY A 278 -4.70 -1.65 8.47
N HIS A 279 -3.50 -2.07 8.10
CA HIS A 279 -3.30 -3.30 7.36
C HIS A 279 -3.44 -4.50 8.27
N MET A 280 -4.13 -5.51 7.77
CA MET A 280 -4.15 -6.82 8.37
C MET A 280 -3.57 -7.82 7.39
N ILE A 281 -2.80 -8.77 7.90
CA ILE A 281 -2.09 -9.79 7.13
C ILE A 281 -2.59 -11.16 7.53
N ARG A 282 -2.71 -12.03 6.54
CA ARG A 282 -2.96 -13.44 6.70
C ARG A 282 -1.84 -14.25 6.06
N LEU A 283 -1.30 -15.21 6.80
CA LEU A 283 -0.37 -16.21 6.29
C LEU A 283 -1.17 -17.35 5.67
N ASN A 284 -1.05 -17.54 4.36
CA ASN A 284 -1.78 -18.61 3.66
C ASN A 284 -1.10 -19.97 3.76
N TYR A 285 0.25 -19.96 3.82
CA TYR A 285 1.09 -21.15 3.96
C TYR A 285 2.25 -20.86 4.91
N ASN A 286 3.01 -21.89 5.23
CA ASN A 286 4.33 -21.86 5.87
C ASN A 286 4.48 -20.78 6.96
N LYS A 287 3.80 -21.00 8.07
CA LYS A 287 3.84 -20.08 9.21
C LYS A 287 5.26 -19.87 9.75
N GLU A 288 6.14 -20.89 9.67
CA GLU A 288 7.52 -20.81 10.16
C GLU A 288 8.35 -19.78 9.39
N LYS A 289 8.20 -19.71 8.05
CA LYS A 289 8.87 -18.71 7.20
C LYS A 289 8.59 -17.29 7.66
N PHE A 290 7.40 -17.05 8.20
CA PHE A 290 6.93 -15.75 8.65
C PHE A 290 6.82 -15.64 10.18
N LYS A 291 7.44 -16.56 10.92
CA LYS A 291 7.40 -16.59 12.40
C LYS A 291 7.77 -15.25 13.01
N ILE A 292 8.70 -14.54 12.39
CA ILE A 292 9.10 -13.21 12.82
C ILE A 292 7.93 -12.19 12.82
N LEU A 293 7.02 -12.26 11.85
CA LEU A 293 5.85 -11.38 11.81
C LEU A 293 4.86 -11.70 12.94
N LEU A 294 4.76 -12.98 13.30
CA LEU A 294 3.91 -13.44 14.40
C LEU A 294 4.52 -13.10 15.76
N ASN A 295 5.81 -13.30 15.93
CA ASN A 295 6.52 -13.02 17.20
C ASN A 295 6.45 -11.53 17.54
N LYS A 296 6.58 -10.64 16.58
CA LYS A 296 6.48 -9.20 16.78
C LYS A 296 5.10 -8.75 17.23
N LYS A 297 4.03 -9.41 16.76
CA LYS A 297 2.68 -9.20 17.27
C LYS A 297 2.55 -9.54 18.74
N ILE A 298 3.14 -10.66 19.16
CA ILE A 298 3.05 -11.17 20.53
C ILE A 298 3.86 -10.31 21.51
N GLN A 299 5.02 -9.83 21.09
CA GLN A 299 5.96 -9.14 21.98
C GLN A 299 5.72 -7.63 22.09
N ASN A 300 4.81 -7.04 21.31
CA ASN A 300 4.65 -5.57 21.18
C ASN A 300 5.97 -4.83 20.90
N ASN A 301 7.02 -5.53 20.49
CA ASN A 301 8.37 -5.01 20.39
C ASN A 301 8.57 -4.36 19.02
N ILE A 302 8.18 -3.10 18.95
CA ILE A 302 8.06 -2.30 17.75
C ILE A 302 9.43 -1.74 17.30
N LEU A 303 10.43 -1.82 18.17
CA LEU A 303 11.75 -1.19 17.98
C LEU A 303 12.83 -2.14 17.45
N THR A 304 12.49 -3.33 16.99
CA THR A 304 13.49 -4.24 16.43
C THR A 304 13.75 -3.94 14.95
N ASP A 305 14.95 -4.33 14.46
CA ASP A 305 15.45 -4.08 13.08
C ASP A 305 14.58 -4.61 11.94
N GLU A 306 13.48 -5.27 12.23
CA GLU A 306 12.63 -5.95 11.25
C GLU A 306 11.18 -5.44 11.25
N ILE A 307 11.01 -4.11 11.22
CA ILE A 307 9.68 -3.49 11.11
C ILE A 307 9.07 -3.77 9.74
N PHE A 308 7.86 -4.32 9.75
CA PHE A 308 7.06 -4.47 8.54
C PHE A 308 6.62 -3.11 8.04
N ASN A 309 7.12 -2.71 6.89
CA ASN A 309 6.91 -1.37 6.34
C ASN A 309 6.25 -1.44 4.97
N ILE A 310 4.93 -1.24 4.92
CA ILE A 310 4.24 -1.01 3.65
C ILE A 310 4.38 0.48 3.33
N PRO A 311 4.98 0.86 2.18
CA PRO A 311 5.08 2.25 1.77
C PRO A 311 3.71 2.94 1.75
N LEU A 312 3.65 4.19 2.21
CA LEU A 312 2.38 4.89 2.35
C LEU A 312 1.65 5.07 1.00
N LEU A 313 2.39 5.16 -0.10
CA LEU A 313 1.81 5.21 -1.44
C LEU A 313 1.07 3.92 -1.84
N ASP A 314 1.49 2.76 -1.35
CA ASP A 314 0.77 1.50 -1.56
C ASP A 314 -0.48 1.40 -0.67
N GLN A 315 -0.60 2.28 0.33
CA GLN A 315 -1.74 2.34 1.26
C GLN A 315 -2.85 3.29 0.78
N LEU A 316 -2.55 4.23 -0.11
CA LEU A 316 -3.50 5.22 -0.64
C LEU A 316 -4.58 4.58 -1.53
#